data_038f6e439445d6ef3ccdbeed1e8a875d
#
_entry.id   038f6e439445d6ef3ccdbeed1e8a875d
#
_cell.length_a   1.000
_cell.length_b   1.000
_cell.length_c   1.000
_cell.angle_alpha   90.00
_cell.angle_beta   90.00
_cell.angle_gamma   90.00
#
_symmetry.space_group_name_H-M   'P 1'
#
loop_
_entity.id
_entity.type
_entity.pdbx_description
1 polymer ?
#
loop_
_entity_poly.entity_id
_entity_poly.type
_entity_poly.pdbx_seq_one_letter_code
_entity_poly.pdbx_strand_id
1 'polypeptide(L)'
;MLKKIAFLLLLIAPMSVFAQKFAHFKSMDIIPVIPEYAKAQTDIQTMQKQYEDEIKRASDEFNKKYAEYQQEQKNLPQNIQERRQKELQELSEKGMQFQQDAQQQLQKAYADMMEPIYKKLEDAVQAVGKAGAYTYVFDLNRTDIPYIDEAQSKDITNDIKTKLGISLTAVPATPAAPAATPAQ
;
A
#
# COMPACT_ATOMS: atom_id res chain seq x y z
N MET A 1 18.81 -65.46 22.66
CA MET A 1 18.72 -64.88 21.30
C MET A 1 17.54 -63.90 21.15
N LEU A 2 16.37 -64.20 21.74
CA LEU A 2 15.17 -63.31 21.67
C LEU A 2 15.39 -61.89 22.18
N LYS A 3 16.17 -61.70 23.27
CA LYS A 3 16.47 -60.34 23.82
C LYS A 3 17.29 -59.46 22.86
N LYS A 4 18.15 -60.07 22.02
CA LYS A 4 18.96 -59.34 21.03
C LYS A 4 18.10 -58.92 19.80
N ILE A 5 17.11 -59.72 19.45
CA ILE A 5 16.17 -59.44 18.36
C ILE A 5 15.19 -58.34 18.78
N ALA A 6 14.72 -58.36 20.05
CA ALA A 6 13.87 -57.28 20.59
C ALA A 6 14.59 -55.92 20.64
N PHE A 7 15.90 -55.90 20.92
CA PHE A 7 16.69 -54.66 20.90
C PHE A 7 16.94 -54.14 19.48
N LEU A 8 17.05 -55.05 18.49
CA LEU A 8 17.19 -54.65 17.08
C LEU A 8 15.88 -54.11 16.52
N LEU A 9 14.74 -54.63 16.94
CA LEU A 9 13.41 -54.12 16.57
C LEU A 9 13.11 -52.72 17.18
N LEU A 10 13.67 -52.41 18.33
CA LEU A 10 13.52 -51.08 18.97
C LEU A 10 14.32 -50.01 18.24
N LEU A 11 15.39 -50.37 17.50
CA LEU A 11 16.19 -49.45 16.68
C LEU A 11 15.56 -49.13 15.32
N ILE A 12 14.52 -49.84 14.91
CA ILE A 12 13.73 -49.59 13.67
C ILE A 12 12.42 -48.84 14.02
N ALA A 13 12.30 -48.25 15.21
CA ALA A 13 11.22 -47.29 15.43
C ALA A 13 11.27 -46.23 14.32
N PRO A 14 10.20 -46.08 13.53
CA PRO A 14 10.20 -45.06 12.50
C PRO A 14 10.43 -43.74 13.22
N MET A 15 11.63 -43.15 13.06
CA MET A 15 11.79 -41.74 13.30
C MET A 15 10.79 -41.09 12.33
N SER A 16 9.64 -40.71 12.87
CA SER A 16 8.72 -39.85 12.18
C SER A 16 9.52 -38.56 11.93
N VAL A 17 10.23 -38.55 10.80
CA VAL A 17 10.82 -37.36 10.29
C VAL A 17 9.63 -36.42 10.07
N PHE A 18 9.39 -35.54 11.03
CA PHE A 18 8.49 -34.41 10.82
C PHE A 18 9.10 -33.61 9.66
N ALA A 19 8.75 -34.02 8.45
CA ALA A 19 9.14 -33.27 7.26
C ALA A 19 8.64 -31.85 7.46
N GLN A 20 9.56 -30.91 7.59
CA GLN A 20 9.22 -29.49 7.70
C GLN A 20 8.42 -29.12 6.45
N LYS A 21 7.18 -28.71 6.65
CA LYS A 21 6.33 -28.27 5.55
C LYS A 21 6.56 -26.79 5.30
N PHE A 22 6.84 -26.45 4.06
CA PHE A 22 6.96 -25.09 3.60
C PHE A 22 5.75 -24.71 2.75
N ALA A 23 5.41 -23.44 2.79
CA ALA A 23 4.39 -22.88 1.92
C ALA A 23 4.83 -21.51 1.46
N HIS A 24 4.24 -21.07 0.37
CA HIS A 24 4.40 -19.73 -0.14
C HIS A 24 3.07 -19.17 -0.66
N PHE A 25 3.00 -17.86 -0.79
CA PHE A 25 1.86 -17.17 -1.38
C PHE A 25 2.33 -15.91 -2.10
N LYS A 26 1.42 -15.32 -2.88
CA LYS A 26 1.65 -14.07 -3.61
C LYS A 26 0.71 -12.99 -3.10
N SER A 27 1.22 -12.07 -2.27
CA SER A 27 0.41 -10.98 -1.70
C SER A 27 -0.18 -10.06 -2.77
N MET A 28 0.52 -9.86 -3.90
CA MET A 28 0.02 -9.07 -5.03
C MET A 28 -1.20 -9.68 -5.72
N ASP A 29 -1.43 -11.00 -5.59
CA ASP A 29 -2.60 -11.66 -6.13
C ASP A 29 -3.80 -11.63 -5.15
N ILE A 30 -3.55 -11.25 -3.88
CA ILE A 30 -4.56 -11.25 -2.82
C ILE A 30 -5.01 -9.82 -2.47
N ILE A 31 -4.07 -8.91 -2.19
CA ILE A 31 -4.38 -7.55 -1.72
C ILE A 31 -5.36 -6.82 -2.64
N PRO A 32 -5.16 -6.81 -3.99
CA PRO A 32 -6.04 -6.06 -4.89
C PRO A 32 -7.47 -6.58 -4.97
N VAL A 33 -7.72 -7.81 -4.53
CA VAL A 33 -9.06 -8.41 -4.52
C VAL A 33 -9.75 -8.36 -3.14
N ILE A 34 -9.09 -7.80 -2.12
CA ILE A 34 -9.70 -7.50 -0.84
C ILE A 34 -10.67 -6.33 -1.01
N PRO A 35 -11.96 -6.45 -0.62
CA PRO A 35 -12.95 -5.38 -0.85
C PRO A 35 -12.55 -4.03 -0.24
N GLU A 36 -11.94 -4.05 0.94
CA GLU A 36 -11.46 -2.85 1.64
C GLU A 36 -10.34 -2.13 0.87
N TYR A 37 -9.56 -2.85 0.06
CA TYR A 37 -8.52 -2.27 -0.79
C TYR A 37 -9.12 -1.37 -1.88
N ALA A 38 -10.15 -1.83 -2.56
CA ALA A 38 -10.82 -1.04 -3.60
C ALA A 38 -11.38 0.27 -3.01
N LYS A 39 -11.96 0.20 -1.79
CA LYS A 39 -12.44 1.38 -1.08
C LYS A 39 -11.30 2.32 -0.72
N ALA A 40 -10.21 1.81 -0.14
CA ALA A 40 -9.03 2.59 0.21
C ALA A 40 -8.45 3.32 -1.01
N GLN A 41 -8.34 2.64 -2.16
CA GLN A 41 -7.89 3.25 -3.41
C GLN A 41 -8.80 4.42 -3.86
N THR A 42 -10.12 4.23 -3.78
CA THR A 42 -11.09 5.30 -4.14
C THR A 42 -10.99 6.49 -3.18
N ASP A 43 -10.89 6.24 -1.89
CA ASP A 43 -10.77 7.28 -0.86
C ASP A 43 -9.48 8.09 -1.04
N ILE A 44 -8.34 7.42 -1.32
CA ILE A 44 -7.06 8.08 -1.61
C ILE A 44 -7.11 8.92 -2.88
N GLN A 45 -7.68 8.40 -3.97
CA GLN A 45 -7.85 9.16 -5.21
C GLN A 45 -8.72 10.40 -5.01
N THR A 46 -9.79 10.26 -4.23
CA THR A 46 -10.67 11.40 -3.90
C THR A 46 -9.93 12.47 -3.11
N MET A 47 -9.16 12.05 -2.09
CA MET A 47 -8.33 12.96 -1.28
C MET A 47 -7.26 13.65 -2.12
N GLN A 48 -6.57 12.89 -2.98
CA GLN A 48 -5.57 13.44 -3.90
C GLN A 48 -6.18 14.53 -4.78
N LYS A 49 -7.34 14.23 -5.40
CA LYS A 49 -8.02 15.23 -6.23
C LYS A 49 -8.42 16.48 -5.45
N GLN A 50 -8.89 16.34 -4.22
CA GLN A 50 -9.23 17.49 -3.38
C GLN A 50 -8.00 18.37 -3.10
N TYR A 51 -6.84 17.79 -2.80
CA TYR A 51 -5.61 18.53 -2.61
C TYR A 51 -5.12 19.18 -3.91
N GLU A 52 -5.18 18.49 -5.05
CA GLU A 52 -4.84 19.05 -6.36
C GLU A 52 -5.72 20.26 -6.71
N ASP A 53 -7.03 20.15 -6.49
CA ASP A 53 -7.98 21.24 -6.73
C ASP A 53 -7.70 22.45 -5.82
N GLU A 54 -7.30 22.25 -4.56
CA GLU A 54 -7.00 23.33 -3.62
C GLU A 54 -5.64 23.97 -3.93
N ILE A 55 -4.62 23.19 -4.28
CA ILE A 55 -3.31 23.71 -4.76
C ILE A 55 -3.53 24.57 -6.01
N LYS A 56 -4.35 24.10 -6.93
CA LYS A 56 -4.69 24.87 -8.13
C LYS A 56 -5.37 26.18 -7.79
N ARG A 57 -6.35 26.20 -6.89
CA ARG A 57 -7.02 27.43 -6.44
C ARG A 57 -6.04 28.43 -5.83
N ALA A 58 -5.14 27.96 -4.96
CA ALA A 58 -4.13 28.80 -4.35
C ALA A 58 -3.18 29.41 -5.40
N SER A 59 -2.78 28.62 -6.40
CA SER A 59 -1.97 29.08 -7.53
C SER A 59 -2.70 30.09 -8.40
N ASP A 60 -3.97 29.84 -8.73
CA ASP A 60 -4.80 30.75 -9.52
C ASP A 60 -5.01 32.07 -8.77
N GLU A 61 -5.21 32.07 -7.46
CA GLU A 61 -5.33 33.26 -6.62
C GLU A 61 -4.02 34.06 -6.62
N PHE A 62 -2.88 33.38 -6.42
CA PHE A 62 -1.58 34.06 -6.49
C PHE A 62 -1.35 34.71 -7.85
N ASN A 63 -1.58 33.99 -8.94
CA ASN A 63 -1.38 34.48 -10.29
C ASN A 63 -2.27 35.71 -10.59
N LYS A 64 -3.53 35.67 -10.16
CA LYS A 64 -4.46 36.80 -10.30
C LYS A 64 -3.94 38.03 -9.56
N LYS A 65 -3.62 37.91 -8.27
CA LYS A 65 -3.11 39.00 -7.46
C LYS A 65 -1.77 39.54 -7.96
N TYR A 66 -0.91 38.68 -8.47
CA TYR A 66 0.35 39.05 -9.07
C TYR A 66 0.14 39.87 -10.35
N ALA A 67 -0.77 39.45 -11.23
CA ALA A 67 -1.11 40.19 -12.44
C ALA A 67 -1.72 41.55 -12.13
N GLU A 68 -2.64 41.65 -11.16
CA GLU A 68 -3.21 42.90 -10.68
C GLU A 68 -2.12 43.83 -10.14
N TYR A 69 -1.21 43.33 -9.32
CA TYR A 69 -0.08 44.11 -8.79
C TYR A 69 0.82 44.60 -9.89
N GLN A 70 1.16 43.80 -10.89
CA GLN A 70 1.99 44.19 -12.04
C GLN A 70 1.39 45.35 -12.83
N GLN A 71 0.07 45.38 -13.03
CA GLN A 71 -0.63 46.40 -13.76
C GLN A 71 -0.70 47.73 -12.98
N GLU A 72 -0.93 47.63 -11.67
CA GLU A 72 -1.17 48.81 -10.82
C GLU A 72 0.11 49.41 -10.20
N GLN A 73 1.20 48.64 -10.10
CA GLN A 73 2.41 48.93 -9.33
C GLN A 73 2.91 50.37 -9.52
N LYS A 74 2.94 50.86 -10.78
CA LYS A 74 3.47 52.19 -11.10
C LYS A 74 2.63 53.33 -10.54
N ASN A 75 1.36 53.08 -10.25
CA ASN A 75 0.40 54.07 -9.80
C ASN A 75 0.11 54.00 -8.31
N LEU A 76 0.66 52.99 -7.61
CA LEU A 76 0.42 52.76 -6.18
C LEU A 76 1.41 53.59 -5.33
N PRO A 77 0.95 54.18 -4.20
CA PRO A 77 1.83 54.68 -3.15
C PRO A 77 2.78 53.61 -2.61
N GLN A 78 3.98 53.99 -2.19
CA GLN A 78 5.03 53.06 -1.76
C GLN A 78 4.57 52.11 -0.66
N ASN A 79 3.88 52.62 0.36
CA ASN A 79 3.35 51.79 1.45
C ASN A 79 2.32 50.73 0.99
N ILE A 80 1.60 51.03 -0.09
CA ILE A 80 0.66 50.07 -0.69
C ILE A 80 1.41 49.03 -1.51
N GLN A 81 2.47 49.45 -2.24
CA GLN A 81 3.33 48.49 -2.96
C GLN A 81 3.96 47.48 -2.00
N GLU A 82 4.56 47.96 -0.91
CA GLU A 82 5.17 47.11 0.12
C GLU A 82 4.16 46.11 0.72
N ARG A 83 2.94 46.58 1.02
CA ARG A 83 1.87 45.68 1.53
C ARG A 83 1.47 44.62 0.51
N ARG A 84 1.32 44.99 -0.77
CA ARG A 84 0.98 44.04 -1.84
C ARG A 84 2.09 43.01 -2.06
N GLN A 85 3.35 43.43 -2.03
CA GLN A 85 4.49 42.49 -2.12
C GLN A 85 4.51 41.50 -0.97
N LYS A 86 4.26 41.97 0.25
CA LYS A 86 4.19 41.13 1.42
C LYS A 86 3.03 40.12 1.31
N GLU A 87 1.86 40.58 0.85
CA GLU A 87 0.69 39.70 0.62
C GLU A 87 1.01 38.59 -0.40
N LEU A 88 1.68 38.91 -1.51
CA LEU A 88 2.10 37.94 -2.51
C LEU A 88 3.12 36.96 -1.95
N GLN A 89 4.07 37.41 -1.16
CA GLN A 89 5.04 36.54 -0.50
C GLN A 89 4.34 35.59 0.46
N GLU A 90 3.43 36.07 1.30
CA GLU A 90 2.66 35.22 2.24
C GLU A 90 1.80 34.19 1.51
N LEU A 91 1.19 34.55 0.37
CA LEU A 91 0.43 33.61 -0.45
C LEU A 91 1.32 32.51 -1.05
N SER A 92 2.50 32.87 -1.54
CA SER A 92 3.48 31.93 -2.08
C SER A 92 3.96 30.96 -0.99
N GLU A 93 4.32 31.46 0.18
CA GLU A 93 4.76 30.66 1.32
C GLU A 93 3.66 29.70 1.80
N LYS A 94 2.42 30.18 1.92
CA LYS A 94 1.26 29.35 2.28
C LYS A 94 0.99 28.25 1.24
N GLY A 95 1.09 28.59 -0.05
CA GLY A 95 0.92 27.62 -1.13
C GLY A 95 1.96 26.48 -1.08
N MET A 96 3.23 26.83 -0.88
CA MET A 96 4.30 25.84 -0.73
C MET A 96 4.13 24.98 0.52
N GLN A 97 3.77 25.60 1.65
CA GLN A 97 3.50 24.88 2.89
C GLN A 97 2.33 23.90 2.73
N PHE A 98 1.23 24.36 2.12
CA PHE A 98 0.06 23.50 1.88
C PHE A 98 0.41 22.33 0.98
N GLN A 99 1.23 22.52 -0.05
CA GLN A 99 1.68 21.43 -0.93
C GLN A 99 2.48 20.38 -0.16
N GLN A 100 3.38 20.78 0.74
CA GLN A 100 4.15 19.87 1.59
C GLN A 100 3.23 19.11 2.56
N ASP A 101 2.32 19.83 3.21
CA ASP A 101 1.36 19.26 4.15
C ASP A 101 0.45 18.25 3.45
N ALA A 102 -0.03 18.57 2.24
CA ALA A 102 -0.86 17.67 1.44
C ALA A 102 -0.14 16.36 1.12
N GLN A 103 1.14 16.42 0.73
CA GLN A 103 1.93 15.22 0.46
C GLN A 103 2.09 14.35 1.72
N GLN A 104 2.38 14.96 2.87
CA GLN A 104 2.49 14.23 4.14
C GLN A 104 1.16 13.60 4.56
N GLN A 105 0.06 14.33 4.41
CA GLN A 105 -1.27 13.83 4.75
C GLN A 105 -1.70 12.68 3.83
N LEU A 106 -1.40 12.75 2.53
CA LEU A 106 -1.66 11.65 1.60
C LEU A 106 -0.86 10.39 1.96
N GLN A 107 0.43 10.52 2.28
CA GLN A 107 1.25 9.39 2.71
C GLN A 107 0.71 8.77 3.99
N LYS A 108 0.35 9.61 4.97
CA LYS A 108 -0.23 9.14 6.23
C LYS A 108 -1.56 8.44 5.99
N ALA A 109 -2.47 9.05 5.23
CA ALA A 109 -3.78 8.46 4.92
C ALA A 109 -3.63 7.12 4.20
N TYR A 110 -2.69 7.00 3.25
CA TYR A 110 -2.39 5.73 2.58
C TYR A 110 -1.94 4.67 3.59
N ALA A 111 -1.00 4.99 4.48
CA ALA A 111 -0.53 4.06 5.50
C ALA A 111 -1.67 3.62 6.43
N ASP A 112 -2.44 4.58 6.94
CA ASP A 112 -3.56 4.32 7.87
C ASP A 112 -4.65 3.45 7.22
N MET A 113 -4.93 3.63 5.93
CA MET A 113 -5.92 2.84 5.20
C MET A 113 -5.41 1.44 4.82
N MET A 114 -4.11 1.30 4.57
CA MET A 114 -3.50 0.01 4.20
C MET A 114 -3.18 -0.87 5.40
N GLU A 115 -2.94 -0.30 6.57
CA GLU A 115 -2.61 -1.05 7.79
C GLU A 115 -3.65 -2.15 8.12
N PRO A 116 -4.97 -1.87 8.20
CA PRO A 116 -5.96 -2.90 8.48
C PRO A 116 -6.04 -3.98 7.39
N ILE A 117 -5.73 -3.64 6.13
CA ILE A 117 -5.71 -4.58 5.01
C ILE A 117 -4.54 -5.56 5.16
N TYR A 118 -3.35 -5.05 5.46
CA TYR A 118 -2.18 -5.88 5.73
C TYR A 118 -2.38 -6.75 6.97
N LYS A 119 -2.96 -6.21 8.04
CA LYS A 119 -3.28 -6.99 9.23
C LYS A 119 -4.25 -8.13 8.92
N LYS A 120 -5.29 -7.86 8.16
CA LYS A 120 -6.28 -8.87 7.73
C LYS A 120 -5.63 -9.99 6.92
N LEU A 121 -4.71 -9.64 6.00
CA LEU A 121 -3.91 -10.60 5.25
C LEU A 121 -3.03 -11.44 6.18
N GLU A 122 -2.30 -10.80 7.09
CA GLU A 122 -1.43 -11.47 8.05
C GLU A 122 -2.20 -12.47 8.92
N ASP A 123 -3.34 -12.06 9.47
CA ASP A 123 -4.21 -12.92 10.28
C ASP A 123 -4.67 -14.14 9.48
N ALA A 124 -5.00 -13.97 8.19
CA ALA A 124 -5.39 -15.07 7.30
C ALA A 124 -4.21 -16.01 7.01
N VAL A 125 -3.02 -15.45 6.73
CA VAL A 125 -1.78 -16.23 6.51
C VAL A 125 -1.45 -17.06 7.75
N GLN A 126 -1.52 -16.47 8.94
CA GLN A 126 -1.28 -17.19 10.20
C GLN A 126 -2.30 -18.31 10.42
N ALA A 127 -3.58 -18.07 10.14
CA ALA A 127 -4.62 -19.07 10.28
C ALA A 127 -4.41 -20.26 9.34
N VAL A 128 -4.13 -19.99 8.05
CA VAL A 128 -3.86 -21.02 7.05
C VAL A 128 -2.55 -21.76 7.36
N GLY A 129 -1.52 -21.00 7.77
CA GLY A 129 -0.23 -21.57 8.18
C GLY A 129 -0.35 -22.58 9.31
N LYS A 130 -1.09 -22.22 10.36
CA LYS A 130 -1.37 -23.11 11.52
C LYS A 130 -2.20 -24.33 11.10
N ALA A 131 -3.26 -24.13 10.31
CA ALA A 131 -4.12 -25.22 9.86
C ALA A 131 -3.38 -26.23 8.96
N GLY A 132 -2.44 -25.75 8.13
CA GLY A 132 -1.62 -26.58 7.26
C GLY A 132 -0.41 -27.21 7.95
N ALA A 133 -0.14 -26.85 9.20
CA ALA A 133 1.07 -27.23 9.96
C ALA A 133 2.36 -26.88 9.19
N TYR A 134 2.39 -25.71 8.55
CA TYR A 134 3.59 -25.22 7.87
C TYR A 134 4.59 -24.65 8.87
N THR A 135 5.87 -24.96 8.68
CA THR A 135 6.97 -24.43 9.51
C THR A 135 7.25 -22.96 9.14
N TYR A 136 7.22 -22.68 7.83
CA TYR A 136 7.37 -21.33 7.29
C TYR A 136 6.39 -21.11 6.15
N VAL A 137 5.94 -19.86 6.03
CA VAL A 137 5.12 -19.36 4.92
C VAL A 137 5.79 -18.11 4.38
N PHE A 138 6.14 -18.11 3.11
CA PHE A 138 6.87 -17.02 2.45
C PHE A 138 5.95 -16.23 1.54
N ASP A 139 6.04 -14.90 1.61
CA ASP A 139 5.42 -14.01 0.61
C ASP A 139 6.41 -13.75 -0.51
N LEU A 140 6.16 -14.28 -1.71
CA LEU A 140 7.05 -14.17 -2.87
C LEU A 140 7.15 -12.74 -3.41
N ASN A 141 6.24 -11.85 -3.06
CA ASN A 141 6.29 -10.46 -3.50
C ASN A 141 7.06 -9.55 -2.53
N ARG A 142 7.31 -10.02 -1.30
CA ARG A 142 8.00 -9.23 -0.26
C ARG A 142 9.35 -9.82 0.16
N THR A 143 9.58 -11.08 -0.17
CA THR A 143 10.80 -11.80 0.20
C THR A 143 11.55 -12.15 -1.07
N ASP A 144 12.80 -11.75 -1.16
CA ASP A 144 13.68 -12.14 -2.28
C ASP A 144 14.10 -13.60 -2.12
N ILE A 145 13.33 -14.50 -2.73
CA ILE A 145 13.61 -15.94 -2.75
C ILE A 145 13.94 -16.32 -4.20
N PRO A 146 15.22 -16.55 -4.53
CA PRO A 146 15.64 -16.79 -5.91
C PRO A 146 15.19 -18.13 -6.47
N TYR A 147 14.84 -19.09 -5.61
CA TYR A 147 14.38 -20.42 -6.01
C TYR A 147 13.43 -21.01 -5.00
N ILE A 148 12.36 -21.62 -5.50
CA ILE A 148 11.42 -22.44 -4.71
C ILE A 148 11.20 -23.76 -5.43
N ASP A 149 11.36 -24.85 -4.72
CA ASP A 149 10.92 -26.17 -5.18
C ASP A 149 9.43 -26.33 -4.90
N GLU A 150 8.61 -26.28 -5.95
CA GLU A 150 7.15 -26.41 -5.86
C GLU A 150 6.70 -27.77 -5.33
N ALA A 151 7.56 -28.82 -5.42
CA ALA A 151 7.27 -30.12 -4.84
C ALA A 151 7.41 -30.11 -3.31
N GLN A 152 8.19 -29.19 -2.75
CA GLN A 152 8.47 -29.09 -1.31
C GLN A 152 7.73 -27.91 -0.66
N SER A 153 7.36 -26.89 -1.42
CA SER A 153 6.67 -25.70 -0.93
C SER A 153 5.31 -25.53 -1.62
N LYS A 154 4.24 -25.64 -0.83
CA LYS A 154 2.87 -25.51 -1.37
C LYS A 154 2.50 -24.05 -1.58
N ASP A 155 1.97 -23.72 -2.76
CA ASP A 155 1.28 -22.44 -2.99
C ASP A 155 -0.06 -22.45 -2.24
N ILE A 156 -0.21 -21.56 -1.26
CA ILE A 156 -1.42 -21.39 -0.44
C ILE A 156 -2.17 -20.09 -0.74
N THR A 157 -1.88 -19.42 -1.85
CA THR A 157 -2.53 -18.16 -2.26
C THR A 157 -4.06 -18.32 -2.27
N ASN A 158 -4.57 -19.39 -2.85
CA ASN A 158 -6.01 -19.68 -2.92
C ASN A 158 -6.61 -20.07 -1.56
N ASP A 159 -5.85 -20.76 -0.72
CA ASP A 159 -6.29 -21.11 0.64
C ASP A 159 -6.48 -19.82 1.47
N ILE A 160 -5.57 -18.84 1.32
CA ILE A 160 -5.65 -17.52 1.96
C ILE A 160 -6.83 -16.72 1.42
N LYS A 161 -7.05 -16.67 0.09
CA LYS A 161 -8.23 -16.03 -0.52
C LYS A 161 -9.53 -16.59 0.04
N THR A 162 -9.62 -17.91 0.13
CA THR A 162 -10.78 -18.62 0.71
C THR A 162 -10.98 -18.24 2.18
N LYS A 163 -9.89 -18.17 2.97
CA LYS A 163 -9.93 -17.74 4.37
C LYS A 163 -10.41 -16.31 4.55
N LEU A 164 -10.08 -15.44 3.60
CA LEU A 164 -10.53 -14.04 3.54
C LEU A 164 -11.97 -13.90 3.02
N GLY A 165 -12.63 -14.98 2.59
CA GLY A 165 -13.96 -14.94 1.98
C GLY A 165 -13.96 -14.33 0.56
N ILE A 166 -12.81 -14.34 -0.13
CA ILE A 166 -12.66 -13.80 -1.47
C ILE A 166 -12.93 -14.91 -2.49
N SER A 167 -13.71 -14.60 -3.54
CA SER A 167 -13.90 -15.52 -4.66
C SER A 167 -12.58 -15.78 -5.38
N LEU A 168 -12.29 -17.03 -5.72
CA LEU A 168 -11.08 -17.41 -6.46
C LEU A 168 -11.07 -16.85 -7.90
N THR A 169 -12.24 -16.47 -8.41
CA THR A 169 -12.41 -15.82 -9.72
C THR A 169 -12.47 -14.29 -9.64
N ALA A 170 -12.27 -13.72 -8.45
CA ALA A 170 -12.25 -12.27 -8.28
C ALA A 170 -11.11 -11.66 -9.10
N VAL A 171 -11.47 -10.74 -9.99
CA VAL A 171 -10.51 -9.96 -10.77
C VAL A 171 -10.10 -8.78 -9.91
N PRO A 172 -8.80 -8.41 -9.86
CA PRO A 172 -8.34 -7.21 -9.17
C PRO A 172 -9.14 -5.99 -9.64
N ALA A 173 -9.59 -5.16 -8.70
CA ALA A 173 -10.12 -3.86 -9.05
C ALA A 173 -9.02 -3.09 -9.80
N THR A 174 -9.21 -2.84 -11.08
CA THR A 174 -8.28 -2.06 -11.88
C THR A 174 -8.26 -0.64 -11.28
N PRO A 175 -7.12 -0.12 -10.84
CA PRO A 175 -7.04 1.29 -10.47
C PRO A 175 -7.46 2.10 -11.70
N ALA A 176 -8.41 3.00 -11.54
CA ALA A 176 -8.71 3.97 -12.60
C ALA A 176 -7.39 4.67 -12.93
N ALA A 177 -6.94 4.55 -14.18
CA ALA A 177 -5.72 5.21 -14.63
C ALA A 177 -5.84 6.70 -14.31
N PRO A 178 -4.78 7.34 -13.75
CA PRO A 178 -4.79 8.78 -13.57
C PRO A 178 -5.08 9.40 -14.93
N ALA A 179 -6.07 10.30 -14.95
CA ALA A 179 -6.42 11.04 -16.16
C ALA A 179 -5.13 11.68 -16.68
N ALA A 180 -4.75 11.32 -17.90
CA ALA A 180 -3.56 11.87 -18.55
C ALA A 180 -3.65 13.39 -18.51
N THR A 181 -2.68 14.03 -17.85
CA THR A 181 -2.50 15.46 -17.89
C THR A 181 -2.30 15.84 -19.34
N PRO A 182 -3.10 16.76 -19.92
CA PRO A 182 -2.84 17.23 -21.27
C PRO A 182 -1.48 17.93 -21.28
N ALA A 183 -0.57 17.40 -22.10
CA ALA A 183 0.70 18.05 -22.40
C ALA A 183 0.42 19.45 -22.98
N GLN A 184 0.92 20.49 -22.32
CA GLN A 184 1.15 21.82 -22.91
C GLN A 184 2.64 21.99 -23.15
#